data_ccb04d96823336bde723987a17bbee68
#
_entry.id   ccb04d96823336bde723987a17bbee68
#
_cell.length_a   1.000
_cell.length_b   1.000
_cell.length_c   1.000
_cell.angle_alpha   90.00
_cell.angle_beta   90.00
_cell.angle_gamma   90.00
#
_symmetry.space_group_name_H-M   'P 1'
#
loop_
_entity.id
_entity.type
_entity.pdbx_description
1 polymer ?
#
loop_
_entity_poly.entity_id
_entity_poly.type
_entity_poly.pdbx_seq_one_letter_code
_entity_poly.pdbx_strand_id
1 'polypeptide(L)'
;HDKNELAREMVRRFIDENNALFDDLFGRGKQLSDDPLQAFMIGLKLLAETLAEVKAKHPGCLIASICYQERLFDREVVEMIRKVTIDWNARFQGYLEEIAEVYPIRNGIELSDMADALCCIVDGGILMAKILGDSSKLERQVMTYRNFVRLAFSPAVPVVLPLRVASAA
;
A
#
# COMPACT_ATOMS: atom_id res chain seq x y z
N HIS A 1 34.81 -7.09 1.04
CA HIS A 1 33.35 -7.08 1.08
C HIS A 1 32.84 -7.75 -0.19
N ASP A 2 32.08 -8.82 0.00
CA ASP A 2 31.44 -9.54 -1.08
C ASP A 2 30.20 -8.76 -1.57
N LYS A 3 29.86 -8.89 -2.85
CA LYS A 3 28.66 -8.31 -3.47
C LYS A 3 27.38 -8.64 -2.68
N ASN A 4 27.26 -9.87 -2.19
CA ASN A 4 26.10 -10.31 -1.44
C ASN A 4 26.06 -9.70 -0.03
N GLU A 5 27.21 -9.48 0.62
CA GLU A 5 27.28 -8.77 1.89
C GLU A 5 26.77 -7.33 1.75
N LEU A 6 27.20 -6.63 0.70
CA LEU A 6 26.70 -5.29 0.39
C LEU A 6 25.19 -5.31 0.11
N ALA A 7 24.70 -6.28 -0.65
CA ALA A 7 23.29 -6.41 -0.95
C ALA A 7 22.45 -6.64 0.32
N ARG A 8 22.90 -7.51 1.21
CA ARG A 8 22.23 -7.75 2.50
C ARG A 8 22.15 -6.48 3.35
N GLU A 9 23.24 -5.73 3.43
CA GLU A 9 23.26 -4.48 4.18
C GLU A 9 22.33 -3.42 3.58
N MET A 10 22.32 -3.28 2.27
CA MET A 10 21.38 -2.39 1.56
C MET A 10 19.93 -2.79 1.81
N VAL A 11 19.61 -4.08 1.78
CA VAL A 11 18.25 -4.58 2.04
C VAL A 11 17.85 -4.34 3.50
N ARG A 12 18.73 -4.61 4.48
CA ARG A 12 18.44 -4.33 5.90
C ARG A 12 18.12 -2.86 6.11
N ARG A 13 18.99 -1.97 5.62
CA ARG A 13 18.79 -0.53 5.74
C ARG A 13 17.48 -0.09 5.09
N PHE A 14 17.17 -0.59 3.92
CA PHE A 14 15.91 -0.29 3.23
C PHE A 14 14.69 -0.75 4.05
N ILE A 15 14.76 -1.95 4.64
CA ILE A 15 13.70 -2.47 5.52
C ILE A 15 13.52 -1.58 6.74
N ASP A 16 14.61 -1.23 7.43
CA ASP A 16 14.57 -0.43 8.66
C ASP A 16 14.02 0.98 8.38
N GLU A 17 14.46 1.63 7.30
CA GLU A 17 13.98 2.95 6.88
C GLU A 17 12.47 2.92 6.55
N ASN A 18 11.99 1.89 5.83
CA ASN A 18 10.56 1.78 5.52
C ASN A 18 9.71 1.41 6.75
N ASN A 19 10.21 0.54 7.63
CA ASN A 19 9.51 0.24 8.88
C ASN A 19 9.36 1.48 9.75
N ALA A 20 10.43 2.26 9.94
CA ALA A 20 10.38 3.52 10.67
C ALA A 20 9.41 4.53 10.03
N LEU A 21 9.39 4.60 8.71
CA LEU A 21 8.44 5.44 7.97
C LEU A 21 6.98 5.01 8.24
N PHE A 22 6.67 3.73 8.14
CA PHE A 22 5.31 3.22 8.39
C PHE A 22 4.90 3.44 9.85
N ASP A 23 5.82 3.23 10.81
CA ASP A 23 5.56 3.48 12.22
C ASP A 23 5.22 4.96 12.48
N ASP A 24 5.96 5.89 11.88
CA ASP A 24 5.68 7.33 11.97
C ASP A 24 4.33 7.69 11.35
N LEU A 25 4.11 7.35 10.08
CA LEU A 25 2.94 7.81 9.33
C LEU A 25 1.62 7.24 9.90
N PHE A 26 1.58 5.93 10.17
CA PHE A 26 0.37 5.29 10.72
C PHE A 26 0.22 5.54 12.22
N GLY A 27 1.33 5.69 12.95
CA GLY A 27 1.33 6.14 14.35
C GLY A 27 0.74 7.54 14.49
N ARG A 28 1.09 8.48 13.63
CA ARG A 28 0.48 9.81 13.57
C ARG A 28 -1.01 9.74 13.24
N GLY A 29 -1.41 8.85 12.35
CA GLY A 29 -2.84 8.59 12.09
C GLY A 29 -3.59 8.23 13.36
N LYS A 30 -3.06 7.28 14.14
CA LYS A 30 -3.64 6.85 15.43
C LYS A 30 -3.61 7.94 16.52
N GLN A 31 -2.64 8.86 16.48
CA GLN A 31 -2.61 10.02 17.39
C GLN A 31 -3.67 11.08 17.04
N LEU A 32 -4.03 11.19 15.76
CA LEU A 32 -4.96 12.21 15.26
C LEU A 32 -6.43 11.74 15.27
N SER A 33 -6.68 10.44 15.40
CA SER A 33 -8.04 9.89 15.46
C SER A 33 -8.08 8.57 16.21
N ASP A 34 -9.04 8.44 17.12
CA ASP A 34 -9.37 7.19 17.81
C ASP A 34 -10.20 6.24 16.92
N ASP A 35 -10.79 6.74 15.84
CA ASP A 35 -11.51 5.94 14.86
C ASP A 35 -10.52 5.20 13.94
N PRO A 36 -10.51 3.85 13.91
CA PRO A 36 -9.49 3.10 13.19
C PRO A 36 -9.55 3.33 11.67
N LEU A 37 -10.72 3.56 11.08
CA LEU A 37 -10.84 3.88 9.67
C LEU A 37 -10.24 5.25 9.37
N GLN A 38 -10.56 6.26 10.16
CA GLN A 38 -10.01 7.60 9.98
C GLN A 38 -8.49 7.62 10.22
N ALA A 39 -8.01 6.94 11.27
CA ALA A 39 -6.58 6.81 11.55
C ALA A 39 -5.82 6.21 10.36
N PHE A 40 -6.32 5.11 9.79
CA PHE A 40 -5.72 4.48 8.61
C PHE A 40 -5.78 5.38 7.36
N MET A 41 -6.91 6.08 7.14
CA MET A 41 -7.10 7.03 6.05
C MET A 41 -6.14 8.22 6.14
N ILE A 42 -5.82 8.69 7.35
CA ILE A 42 -4.79 9.72 7.59
C ILE A 42 -3.40 9.16 7.26
N GLY A 43 -3.06 7.97 7.75
CA GLY A 43 -1.80 7.29 7.45
C GLY A 43 -1.55 7.14 5.95
N LEU A 44 -2.57 6.70 5.19
CA LEU A 44 -2.50 6.61 3.74
C LEU A 44 -2.31 7.98 3.05
N LYS A 45 -2.92 9.04 3.57
CA LYS A 45 -2.72 10.40 3.04
C LYS A 45 -1.29 10.88 3.27
N LEU A 46 -0.77 10.67 4.48
CA LEU A 46 0.61 11.01 4.80
C LEU A 46 1.61 10.20 3.96
N LEU A 47 1.33 8.92 3.74
CA LEU A 47 2.13 8.07 2.84
C LEU A 47 2.13 8.64 1.41
N ALA A 48 0.97 9.00 0.88
CA ALA A 48 0.85 9.60 -0.46
C ALA A 48 1.67 10.89 -0.59
N GLU A 49 1.61 11.78 0.42
CA GLU A 49 2.37 13.03 0.45
C GLU A 49 3.88 12.77 0.52
N THR A 50 4.32 11.87 1.39
CA THR A 50 5.74 11.50 1.50
C THR A 50 6.27 10.92 0.18
N LEU A 51 5.50 10.06 -0.47
CA LEU A 51 5.88 9.48 -1.76
C LEU A 51 5.87 10.50 -2.89
N ALA A 52 5.05 11.55 -2.83
CA ALA A 52 5.04 12.66 -3.79
C ALA A 52 6.31 13.53 -3.69
N GLU A 53 6.88 13.68 -2.48
CA GLU A 53 8.11 14.41 -2.24
C GLU A 53 9.35 13.68 -2.79
N VAL A 54 9.27 12.37 -2.96
CA VAL A 54 10.32 11.58 -3.60
C VAL A 54 10.36 11.97 -5.08
N LYS A 55 11.20 12.98 -5.38
CA LYS A 55 11.34 13.61 -6.72
C LYS A 55 11.50 12.57 -7.83
N ALA A 56 11.21 13.00 -9.08
CA ALA A 56 11.25 12.25 -10.34
C ALA A 56 12.53 11.40 -10.62
N LYS A 57 13.53 11.46 -9.74
CA LYS A 57 14.75 10.67 -9.74
C LYS A 57 14.71 9.46 -8.79
N HIS A 58 13.53 9.04 -8.33
CA HIS A 58 13.46 7.82 -7.50
C HIS A 58 14.09 6.65 -8.25
N PRO A 59 15.11 5.97 -7.66
CA PRO A 59 15.84 4.91 -8.36
C PRO A 59 14.97 3.70 -8.72
N GLY A 60 13.77 3.61 -8.19
CA GLY A 60 12.87 2.46 -8.26
C GLY A 60 12.79 1.76 -6.90
N CYS A 61 11.95 0.75 -6.79
CA CYS A 61 11.90 -0.10 -5.61
C CYS A 61 13.13 -1.02 -5.57
N LEU A 62 13.89 -1.01 -4.46
CA LEU A 62 15.05 -1.88 -4.29
C LEU A 62 14.65 -3.36 -4.33
N ILE A 63 13.54 -3.69 -3.67
CA ILE A 63 12.99 -5.06 -3.62
C ILE A 63 12.66 -5.54 -5.03
N ALA A 64 11.88 -4.77 -5.80
CA ALA A 64 11.55 -5.12 -7.17
C ALA A 64 12.80 -5.27 -8.05
N SER A 65 13.79 -4.39 -7.88
CA SER A 65 15.05 -4.45 -8.64
C SER A 65 15.83 -5.73 -8.38
N ILE A 66 15.85 -6.20 -7.14
CA ILE A 66 16.50 -7.47 -6.76
C ILE A 66 15.67 -8.66 -7.26
N CYS A 67 14.35 -8.64 -7.11
CA CYS A 67 13.46 -9.71 -7.58
C CYS A 67 13.60 -9.95 -9.09
N TYR A 68 13.65 -8.90 -9.90
CA TYR A 68 13.86 -9.01 -11.34
C TYR A 68 15.25 -9.54 -11.73
N GLN A 69 16.20 -9.50 -10.82
CA GLN A 69 17.58 -9.94 -11.02
C GLN A 69 18.00 -10.97 -9.97
N GLU A 70 17.08 -11.77 -9.45
CA GLU A 70 17.32 -12.71 -8.34
C GLU A 70 18.54 -13.63 -8.56
N ARG A 71 18.81 -14.02 -9.82
CA ARG A 71 19.97 -14.86 -10.19
C ARG A 71 21.32 -14.21 -9.87
N LEU A 72 21.36 -12.92 -9.60
CA LEU A 72 22.58 -12.18 -9.27
C LEU A 72 22.84 -12.14 -7.75
N PHE A 73 21.91 -12.59 -6.95
CA PHE A 73 21.94 -12.53 -5.49
C PHE A 73 21.89 -13.92 -4.87
N ASP A 74 22.42 -14.07 -3.66
CA ASP A 74 22.33 -15.32 -2.94
C ASP A 74 20.92 -15.54 -2.34
N ARG A 75 20.70 -16.80 -1.90
CA ARG A 75 19.41 -17.21 -1.34
C ARG A 75 19.03 -16.40 -0.09
N GLU A 76 20.01 -15.93 0.68
CA GLU A 76 19.77 -15.18 1.91
C GLU A 76 19.13 -13.82 1.59
N VAL A 77 19.64 -13.09 0.58
CA VAL A 77 19.06 -11.82 0.12
C VAL A 77 17.62 -12.02 -0.35
N VAL A 78 17.37 -13.07 -1.14
CA VAL A 78 16.02 -13.37 -1.66
C VAL A 78 15.04 -13.69 -0.51
N GLU A 79 15.49 -14.46 0.49
CA GLU A 79 14.65 -14.80 1.65
C GLU A 79 14.38 -13.59 2.56
N MET A 80 15.33 -12.67 2.69
CA MET A 80 15.10 -11.39 3.40
C MET A 80 13.98 -10.60 2.74
N ILE A 81 13.97 -10.49 1.41
CA ILE A 81 12.94 -9.79 0.64
C ILE A 81 11.59 -10.47 0.80
N ARG A 82 11.55 -11.80 0.66
CA ARG A 82 10.34 -12.57 0.85
C ARG A 82 9.74 -12.34 2.24
N LYS A 83 10.58 -12.41 3.27
CA LYS A 83 10.16 -12.20 4.65
C LYS A 83 9.57 -10.80 4.86
N VAL A 84 10.25 -9.75 4.44
CA VAL A 84 9.77 -8.38 4.65
C VAL A 84 8.47 -8.11 3.91
N THR A 85 8.28 -8.67 2.72
CA THR A 85 7.01 -8.54 1.99
C THR A 85 5.86 -9.16 2.77
N ILE A 86 6.07 -10.36 3.35
CA ILE A 86 5.08 -11.00 4.22
C ILE A 86 4.80 -10.15 5.47
N ASP A 87 5.86 -9.63 6.12
CA ASP A 87 5.74 -8.81 7.33
C ASP A 87 4.97 -7.49 7.05
N TRP A 88 5.19 -6.85 5.91
CA TRP A 88 4.45 -5.64 5.53
C TRP A 88 2.99 -5.92 5.20
N ASN A 89 2.71 -7.00 4.45
CA ASN A 89 1.34 -7.40 4.18
C ASN A 89 0.58 -7.72 5.47
N ALA A 90 1.21 -8.44 6.41
CA ALA A 90 0.61 -8.73 7.71
C ALA A 90 0.36 -7.44 8.53
N ARG A 91 1.26 -6.46 8.48
CA ARG A 91 1.08 -5.15 9.12
C ARG A 91 -0.16 -4.43 8.58
N PHE A 92 -0.29 -4.32 7.26
CA PHE A 92 -1.43 -3.63 6.65
C PHE A 92 -2.73 -4.39 6.84
N GLN A 93 -2.69 -5.72 6.79
CA GLN A 93 -3.85 -6.55 7.14
C GLN A 93 -4.31 -6.30 8.58
N GLY A 94 -3.38 -6.18 9.54
CA GLY A 94 -3.72 -5.86 10.94
C GLY A 94 -4.47 -4.54 11.10
N TYR A 95 -4.10 -3.49 10.36
CA TYR A 95 -4.87 -2.23 10.37
C TYR A 95 -6.28 -2.41 9.77
N LEU A 96 -6.42 -3.21 8.73
CA LEU A 96 -7.72 -3.48 8.11
C LEU A 96 -8.61 -4.34 9.02
N GLU A 97 -8.02 -5.25 9.80
CA GLU A 97 -8.71 -6.05 10.82
C GLU A 97 -9.23 -5.16 11.96
N GLU A 98 -8.41 -4.23 12.48
CA GLU A 98 -8.86 -3.22 13.46
C GLU A 98 -10.07 -2.41 12.94
N ILE A 99 -10.08 -2.06 11.65
CA ILE A 99 -11.21 -1.37 11.03
C ILE A 99 -12.43 -2.27 10.95
N ALA A 100 -12.26 -3.54 10.58
CA ALA A 100 -13.34 -4.51 10.41
C ALA A 100 -14.05 -4.85 11.72
N GLU A 101 -13.40 -4.68 12.87
CA GLU A 101 -14.03 -4.79 14.19
C GLU A 101 -15.12 -3.73 14.44
N VAL A 102 -15.00 -2.57 13.79
CA VAL A 102 -15.91 -1.42 13.96
C VAL A 102 -16.84 -1.24 12.77
N TYR A 103 -16.34 -1.45 11.57
CA TYR A 103 -17.05 -1.23 10.31
C TYR A 103 -17.19 -2.53 9.52
N PRO A 104 -18.40 -2.97 9.20
CA PRO A 104 -18.56 -4.18 8.39
C PRO A 104 -17.98 -3.96 6.97
N ILE A 105 -17.13 -4.89 6.56
CA ILE A 105 -16.61 -4.89 5.19
C ILE A 105 -17.70 -5.38 4.21
N ARG A 106 -17.66 -4.87 3.00
CA ARG A 106 -18.57 -5.32 1.92
C ARG A 106 -18.28 -6.77 1.53
N ASN A 107 -19.32 -7.55 1.28
CA ASN A 107 -19.21 -8.94 0.85
C ASN A 107 -18.33 -9.08 -0.41
N GLY A 108 -17.53 -10.13 -0.41
CA GLY A 108 -16.64 -10.46 -1.54
C GLY A 108 -15.30 -9.71 -1.54
N ILE A 109 -14.97 -9.00 -0.48
CA ILE A 109 -13.65 -8.35 -0.30
C ILE A 109 -12.95 -9.05 0.87
N GLU A 110 -11.77 -9.61 0.59
CA GLU A 110 -10.92 -10.23 1.61
C GLU A 110 -9.88 -9.20 2.12
N LEU A 111 -9.66 -9.15 3.43
CA LEU A 111 -8.73 -8.20 4.05
C LEU A 111 -7.29 -8.44 3.62
N SER A 112 -6.90 -9.70 3.44
CA SER A 112 -5.59 -10.09 2.90
C SER A 112 -5.37 -9.55 1.49
N ASP A 113 -6.38 -9.66 0.61
CA ASP A 113 -6.28 -9.16 -0.76
C ASP A 113 -6.18 -7.62 -0.78
N MET A 114 -6.87 -6.95 0.16
CA MET A 114 -6.72 -5.50 0.32
C MET A 114 -5.31 -5.11 0.78
N ALA A 115 -4.72 -5.86 1.70
CA ALA A 115 -3.34 -5.60 2.15
C ALA A 115 -2.34 -5.80 1.01
N ASP A 116 -2.45 -6.89 0.26
CA ASP A 116 -1.64 -7.17 -0.92
C ASP A 116 -1.79 -6.08 -1.99
N ALA A 117 -3.03 -5.60 -2.19
CA ALA A 117 -3.31 -4.53 -3.16
C ALA A 117 -2.55 -3.24 -2.84
N LEU A 118 -2.35 -2.88 -1.57
CA LEU A 118 -1.56 -1.69 -1.21
C LEU A 118 -0.10 -1.83 -1.68
N CYS A 119 0.52 -2.97 -1.42
CA CYS A 119 1.89 -3.24 -1.86
C CYS A 119 2.00 -3.20 -3.39
N CYS A 120 1.08 -3.86 -4.09
CA CYS A 120 1.03 -3.86 -5.56
C CYS A 120 0.83 -2.45 -6.13
N ILE A 121 -0.03 -1.63 -5.51
CA ILE A 121 -0.32 -0.26 -5.95
C ILE A 121 0.91 0.65 -5.76
N VAL A 122 1.63 0.52 -4.65
CA VAL A 122 2.85 1.29 -4.41
C VAL A 122 3.92 0.91 -5.43
N ASP A 123 4.22 -0.37 -5.60
CA ASP A 123 5.24 -0.82 -6.55
C ASP A 123 4.86 -0.49 -8.02
N GLY A 124 3.61 -0.75 -8.41
CA GLY A 124 3.10 -0.37 -9.72
C GLY A 124 3.12 1.14 -9.95
N GLY A 125 2.80 1.93 -8.92
CA GLY A 125 2.84 3.39 -8.94
C GLY A 125 4.26 3.93 -9.14
N ILE A 126 5.26 3.34 -8.46
CA ILE A 126 6.69 3.67 -8.65
C ILE A 126 7.11 3.38 -10.09
N LEU A 127 6.76 2.20 -10.61
CA LEU A 127 7.08 1.80 -11.98
C LEU A 127 6.46 2.76 -13.01
N MET A 128 5.17 3.07 -12.88
CA MET A 128 4.46 3.98 -13.78
C MET A 128 4.98 5.40 -13.71
N ALA A 129 5.30 5.89 -12.50
CA ALA A 129 5.91 7.20 -12.33
C ALA A 129 7.26 7.29 -13.07
N LYS A 130 8.06 6.23 -13.00
CA LYS A 130 9.36 6.16 -13.68
C LYS A 130 9.24 6.08 -15.20
N ILE A 131 8.36 5.20 -15.71
CA ILE A 131 8.13 5.04 -17.17
C ILE A 131 7.63 6.33 -17.81
N LEU A 132 6.72 7.02 -17.14
CA LEU A 132 6.06 8.21 -17.69
C LEU A 132 6.77 9.52 -17.34
N GLY A 133 7.81 9.49 -16.49
CA GLY A 133 8.46 10.69 -15.99
C GLY A 133 7.53 11.60 -15.14
N ASP A 134 6.46 11.02 -14.55
CA ASP A 134 5.42 11.73 -13.81
C ASP A 134 5.31 11.19 -12.38
N SER A 135 5.96 11.86 -11.42
CA SER A 135 5.97 11.46 -10.00
C SER A 135 4.57 11.52 -9.35
N SER A 136 3.63 12.30 -9.91
CA SER A 136 2.27 12.38 -9.39
C SER A 136 1.47 11.08 -9.55
N LYS A 137 1.95 10.15 -10.38
CA LYS A 137 1.28 8.84 -10.57
C LYS A 137 1.23 8.05 -9.28
N LEU A 138 2.35 7.97 -8.55
CA LEU A 138 2.43 7.21 -7.31
C LEU A 138 1.48 7.75 -6.25
N GLU A 139 1.52 9.07 -5.99
CA GLU A 139 0.59 9.73 -5.06
C GLU A 139 -0.87 9.42 -5.41
N ARG A 140 -1.24 9.60 -6.68
CA ARG A 140 -2.62 9.35 -7.14
C ARG A 140 -3.05 7.90 -6.95
N GLN A 141 -2.15 6.93 -7.14
CA GLN A 141 -2.48 5.52 -6.93
C GLN A 141 -2.71 5.21 -5.45
N VAL A 142 -1.90 5.74 -4.53
CA VAL A 142 -2.14 5.60 -3.10
C VAL A 142 -3.45 6.26 -2.69
N MET A 143 -3.77 7.44 -3.23
CA MET A 143 -5.06 8.11 -2.97
C MET A 143 -6.25 7.36 -3.58
N THR A 144 -6.06 6.66 -4.68
CA THR A 144 -7.08 5.76 -5.25
C THR A 144 -7.34 4.59 -4.31
N TYR A 145 -6.28 3.95 -3.80
CA TYR A 145 -6.41 2.89 -2.80
C TYR A 145 -7.11 3.38 -1.53
N ARG A 146 -6.75 4.58 -1.04
CA ARG A 146 -7.43 5.21 0.09
C ARG A 146 -8.94 5.34 -0.13
N ASN A 147 -9.36 5.75 -1.33
CA ASN A 147 -10.78 5.83 -1.67
C ASN A 147 -11.43 4.44 -1.76
N PHE A 148 -10.72 3.43 -2.25
CA PHE A 148 -11.18 2.04 -2.26
C PHE A 148 -11.41 1.53 -0.84
N VAL A 149 -10.49 1.74 0.09
CA VAL A 149 -10.66 1.40 1.51
C VAL A 149 -11.92 2.04 2.08
N ARG A 150 -12.11 3.35 1.88
CA ARG A 150 -13.31 4.06 2.33
C ARG A 150 -14.59 3.43 1.79
N LEU A 151 -14.61 3.04 0.52
CA LEU A 151 -15.78 2.41 -0.11
C LEU A 151 -16.00 0.99 0.42
N ALA A 152 -14.93 0.23 0.70
CA ALA A 152 -15.01 -1.13 1.20
C ALA A 152 -15.68 -1.20 2.59
N PHE A 153 -15.45 -0.21 3.43
CA PHE A 153 -16.00 -0.12 4.79
C PHE A 153 -17.21 0.84 4.91
N SER A 154 -17.67 1.42 3.81
CA SER A 154 -18.88 2.26 3.82
C SER A 154 -20.15 1.39 3.68
N PRO A 155 -21.27 1.73 4.36
CA PRO A 155 -22.54 1.06 4.15
C PRO A 155 -22.91 1.07 2.66
N ALA A 156 -23.48 -0.04 2.17
CA ALA A 156 -24.02 -0.07 0.83
C ALA A 156 -25.20 0.91 0.75
N VAL A 157 -25.10 1.93 -0.10
CA VAL A 157 -26.25 2.79 -0.40
C VAL A 157 -27.20 1.98 -1.26
N PRO A 158 -28.49 1.81 -0.88
CA PRO A 158 -29.45 1.12 -1.72
C PRO A 158 -29.53 1.81 -3.07
N VAL A 159 -29.28 1.07 -4.15
CA VAL A 159 -29.48 1.58 -5.51
C VAL A 159 -31.00 1.60 -5.74
N VAL A 160 -31.62 2.75 -5.62
CA VAL A 160 -33.00 2.96 -6.07
C VAL A 160 -32.98 2.99 -7.58
N LEU A 161 -33.26 1.86 -8.22
CA LEU A 161 -33.46 1.85 -9.65
C LEU A 161 -34.71 2.69 -9.98
N PRO A 162 -34.62 3.61 -10.96
CA PRO A 162 -35.79 4.34 -11.39
C PRO A 162 -36.83 3.34 -11.91
N LEU A 163 -38.07 3.45 -11.37
CA LEU A 163 -39.20 2.66 -11.88
C LEU A 163 -39.27 2.90 -13.41
N ARG A 164 -39.14 1.81 -14.17
CA ARG A 164 -39.48 1.88 -15.60
C ARG A 164 -40.99 2.15 -15.68
N VAL A 165 -41.34 3.39 -16.00
CA VAL A 165 -42.70 3.72 -16.41
C VAL A 165 -42.91 2.95 -17.68
N ALA A 166 -43.77 1.90 -17.65
CA ALA A 166 -44.20 1.22 -18.84
C ALA A 166 -44.93 2.26 -19.71
N SER A 167 -44.36 2.62 -20.87
CA SER A 167 -45.08 3.42 -21.83
C SER A 167 -46.30 2.58 -22.31
N ALA A 168 -47.47 3.02 -21.89
CA ALA A 168 -48.72 2.49 -22.46
C ALA A 168 -48.72 2.80 -23.97
N ALA A 169 -48.77 1.75 -24.75
CA ALA A 169 -49.02 1.82 -26.19
C ALA A 169 -50.52 2.04 -26.45
#